data_929533c6f76b60d8e6c9701e2f22f969
#
_entry.id   929533c6f76b60d8e6c9701e2f22f969
#
_cell.length_a   1.000
_cell.length_b   1.000
_cell.length_c   1.000
_cell.angle_alpha   90.00
_cell.angle_beta   90.00
_cell.angle_gamma   90.00
#
_symmetry.space_group_name_H-M   'P 1'
#
loop_
_entity.id
_entity.type
_entity.pdbx_description
1 polymer ?
#
loop_
_entity_poly.entity_id
_entity_poly.type
_entity_poly.pdbx_seq_one_letter_code
_entity_poly.pdbx_strand_id
1 'polypeptide(L)'
;MIVNLVSAEVTISPALAYYPPGASYGPRTLSDFELVWLTTGSAQWRGGERAHLRLAPGDLLLIPPGTRDEFHWDREVPSRHGYVHFRPGPGSGPASVPVLYRGQAHGPVGGLLEFLLWLGEARRPGWRERAGELLAVITQALTAGPLPDPETPEPAALTAALDYIRRQWATAMRPLTLRELAEAACVSPSYLSRVFRRQYGCGPNAAIERVRLERARMMLARSNLTISQVASACGFADPLYFSRRFRAAHGIAPSVYRDNGVAVVRPDLPGLPSVARRLIP
;
A
#
# COMPACT_ATOMS: atom_id res chain seq x y z
N MET A 1 -2.17 -25.55 -4.63
CA MET A 1 -2.18 -26.01 -3.21
C MET A 1 -1.67 -24.85 -2.38
N ILE A 2 -2.44 -24.43 -1.43
CA ILE A 2 -2.34 -23.15 -0.73
C ILE A 2 -1.52 -23.36 0.54
N VAL A 3 -0.58 -22.46 0.86
CA VAL A 3 0.13 -22.48 2.14
C VAL A 3 -0.83 -22.09 3.23
N ASN A 4 -1.24 -23.01 4.07
CA ASN A 4 -1.89 -22.65 5.32
C ASN A 4 -0.78 -22.43 6.36
N LEU A 5 -0.35 -21.19 6.52
CA LEU A 5 0.68 -20.82 7.48
C LEU A 5 0.00 -20.54 8.83
N VAL A 6 0.30 -21.37 9.83
CA VAL A 6 -0.21 -21.19 11.21
C VAL A 6 0.71 -20.27 12.01
N SER A 7 2.02 -20.42 11.79
CA SER A 7 3.06 -19.59 12.37
C SER A 7 4.28 -19.56 11.46
N ALA A 8 5.16 -18.58 11.63
CA ALA A 8 6.40 -18.47 10.86
C ALA A 8 7.57 -18.04 11.76
N GLU A 9 8.74 -18.59 11.47
CA GLU A 9 10.03 -18.13 11.99
C GLU A 9 10.72 -17.26 10.94
N VAL A 10 10.96 -15.99 11.22
CA VAL A 10 11.66 -15.07 10.32
C VAL A 10 13.15 -15.38 10.30
N THR A 11 13.65 -15.79 9.15
CA THR A 11 15.08 -16.14 8.93
C THR A 11 15.88 -14.94 8.44
N ILE A 12 15.34 -14.16 7.48
CA ILE A 12 15.90 -12.88 7.04
C ILE A 12 14.87 -11.78 7.29
N SER A 13 15.32 -10.71 7.96
CA SER A 13 14.50 -9.55 8.33
C SER A 13 13.74 -8.97 7.15
N PRO A 14 12.48 -8.58 7.32
CA PRO A 14 11.77 -7.80 6.31
C PRO A 14 12.55 -6.54 5.96
N ALA A 15 12.77 -6.29 4.69
CA ALA A 15 13.51 -5.13 4.21
C ALA A 15 13.05 -4.69 2.82
N LEU A 16 13.45 -3.49 2.43
CA LEU A 16 13.33 -2.98 1.07
C LEU A 16 14.66 -3.14 0.34
N ALA A 17 14.62 -3.67 -0.87
CA ALA A 17 15.75 -3.69 -1.79
C ALA A 17 15.49 -2.75 -2.96
N TYR A 18 16.57 -2.15 -3.45
CA TYR A 18 16.58 -1.23 -4.56
C TYR A 18 17.52 -1.73 -5.64
N TYR A 19 17.08 -1.71 -6.88
CA TYR A 19 17.87 -2.14 -8.02
C TYR A 19 17.88 -1.07 -9.10
N PRO A 20 19.07 -0.72 -9.63
CA PRO A 20 19.18 0.15 -10.78
C PRO A 20 18.60 -0.51 -12.04
N PRO A 21 18.29 0.27 -13.10
CA PRO A 21 17.80 -0.26 -14.35
C PRO A 21 18.69 -1.35 -14.93
N GLY A 22 18.07 -2.45 -15.37
CA GLY A 22 18.77 -3.58 -15.99
C GLY A 22 19.53 -4.51 -15.06
N ALA A 23 19.46 -4.28 -13.75
CA ALA A 23 20.08 -5.17 -12.78
C ALA A 23 19.44 -6.58 -12.79
N SER A 24 20.19 -7.57 -12.34
CA SER A 24 19.69 -8.93 -12.10
C SER A 24 20.12 -9.41 -10.73
N TYR A 25 19.39 -10.40 -10.20
CA TYR A 25 19.72 -11.05 -8.94
C TYR A 25 19.47 -12.56 -9.05
N GLY A 26 20.45 -13.33 -8.71
CA GLY A 26 20.48 -14.79 -8.93
C GLY A 26 21.42 -15.16 -10.09
N PRO A 27 21.38 -16.42 -10.60
CA PRO A 27 20.56 -17.53 -10.10
C PRO A 27 20.98 -17.99 -8.70
N ARG A 28 20.00 -18.30 -7.85
CA ARG A 28 20.19 -18.83 -6.50
C ARG A 28 19.21 -19.97 -6.21
N THR A 29 19.46 -20.77 -5.16
CA THR A 29 18.49 -21.75 -4.68
C THR A 29 18.07 -21.36 -3.27
N LEU A 30 16.78 -21.20 -3.04
CA LEU A 30 16.24 -20.80 -1.75
C LEU A 30 16.31 -21.96 -0.74
N SER A 31 16.74 -21.67 0.48
CA SER A 31 16.75 -22.60 1.60
C SER A 31 15.50 -22.53 2.49
N ASP A 32 14.70 -21.48 2.30
CA ASP A 32 13.48 -21.15 3.05
C ASP A 32 12.45 -20.48 2.14
N PHE A 33 11.30 -20.10 2.68
CA PHE A 33 10.32 -19.33 1.92
C PHE A 33 10.76 -17.87 1.79
N GLU A 34 10.52 -17.30 0.62
CA GLU A 34 10.63 -15.85 0.41
C GLU A 34 9.28 -15.29 -0.05
N LEU A 35 8.82 -14.23 0.62
CA LEU A 35 7.74 -13.40 0.14
C LEU A 35 8.34 -12.11 -0.41
N VAL A 36 8.10 -11.84 -1.69
CA VAL A 36 8.52 -10.63 -2.41
C VAL A 36 7.30 -9.83 -2.82
N TRP A 37 7.32 -8.51 -2.68
CA TRP A 37 6.29 -7.63 -3.21
C TRP A 37 6.89 -6.41 -3.89
N LEU A 38 6.48 -6.19 -5.15
CA LEU A 38 7.00 -5.09 -5.95
C LEU A 38 6.30 -3.78 -5.61
N THR A 39 7.07 -2.73 -5.32
CA THR A 39 6.55 -1.39 -5.00
C THR A 39 6.68 -0.42 -6.16
N THR A 40 7.78 -0.47 -6.92
CA THR A 40 8.02 0.36 -8.11
C THR A 40 8.81 -0.39 -9.17
N GLY A 41 8.74 0.05 -10.41
CA GLY A 41 9.42 -0.58 -11.55
C GLY A 41 8.71 -1.85 -12.03
N SER A 42 9.47 -2.76 -12.60
CA SER A 42 9.01 -4.09 -13.02
C SER A 42 10.07 -5.15 -12.79
N ALA A 43 9.68 -6.43 -12.77
CA ALA A 43 10.60 -7.54 -12.73
C ALA A 43 10.15 -8.69 -13.62
N GLN A 44 11.10 -9.37 -14.22
CA GLN A 44 10.92 -10.70 -14.80
C GLN A 44 11.54 -11.70 -13.83
N TRP A 45 10.74 -12.60 -13.31
CA TRP A 45 11.18 -13.67 -12.44
C TRP A 45 11.20 -14.98 -13.21
N ARG A 46 12.26 -15.75 -13.05
CA ARG A 46 12.40 -17.11 -13.57
C ARG A 46 12.59 -18.06 -12.41
N GLY A 47 11.78 -19.11 -12.36
CA GLY A 47 11.85 -20.09 -11.29
C GLY A 47 11.79 -21.53 -11.80
N GLY A 48 12.72 -22.37 -11.34
CA GLY A 48 12.84 -23.73 -11.83
C GLY A 48 13.11 -23.81 -13.34
N GLU A 49 12.69 -24.90 -13.99
CA GLU A 49 12.99 -25.11 -15.41
C GLU A 49 12.04 -24.36 -16.37
N ARG A 50 10.84 -23.97 -15.94
CA ARG A 50 9.79 -23.48 -16.85
C ARG A 50 8.96 -22.30 -16.36
N ALA A 51 9.12 -21.85 -15.14
CA ALA A 51 8.28 -20.76 -14.62
C ALA A 51 8.89 -19.39 -14.98
N HIS A 52 8.17 -18.63 -15.80
CA HIS A 52 8.49 -17.25 -16.15
C HIS A 52 7.32 -16.35 -15.74
N LEU A 53 7.57 -15.43 -14.81
CA LEU A 53 6.55 -14.51 -14.33
C LEU A 53 7.02 -13.07 -14.51
N ARG A 54 6.11 -12.19 -14.93
CA ARG A 54 6.33 -10.75 -14.93
C ARG A 54 5.61 -10.16 -13.72
N LEU A 55 6.32 -9.41 -12.91
CA LEU A 55 5.81 -8.68 -11.76
C LEU A 55 5.65 -7.21 -12.10
N ALA A 56 4.55 -6.63 -11.62
CA ALA A 56 4.24 -5.21 -11.66
C ALA A 56 4.06 -4.68 -10.23
N PRO A 57 4.09 -3.35 -10.02
CA PRO A 57 3.83 -2.77 -8.70
C PRO A 57 2.51 -3.28 -8.12
N GLY A 58 2.55 -3.68 -6.85
CA GLY A 58 1.40 -4.29 -6.16
C GLY A 58 1.34 -5.82 -6.24
N ASP A 59 2.11 -6.47 -7.08
CA ASP A 59 2.17 -7.93 -7.13
C ASP A 59 3.00 -8.48 -5.96
N LEU A 60 2.55 -9.63 -5.42
CA LEU A 60 3.31 -10.42 -4.44
C LEU A 60 3.65 -11.78 -5.02
N LEU A 61 4.87 -12.23 -4.76
CA LEU A 61 5.35 -13.55 -5.15
C LEU A 61 5.80 -14.31 -3.90
N LEU A 62 5.18 -15.44 -3.62
CA LEU A 62 5.61 -16.37 -2.58
C LEU A 62 6.42 -17.49 -3.25
N ILE A 63 7.67 -17.65 -2.83
CA ILE A 63 8.60 -18.61 -3.41
C ILE A 63 8.97 -19.65 -2.35
N PRO A 64 8.71 -20.96 -2.59
CA PRO A 64 9.04 -22.02 -1.64
C PRO A 64 10.52 -22.39 -1.65
N PRO A 65 11.03 -23.01 -0.56
CA PRO A 65 12.38 -23.53 -0.51
C PRO A 65 12.63 -24.57 -1.62
N GLY A 66 13.90 -24.72 -2.02
CA GLY A 66 14.31 -25.59 -3.13
C GLY A 66 14.10 -24.98 -4.52
N THR A 67 13.43 -23.83 -4.61
CA THR A 67 13.27 -23.13 -5.90
C THR A 67 14.61 -22.51 -6.30
N ARG A 68 15.09 -22.87 -7.49
CA ARG A 68 16.18 -22.13 -8.16
C ARG A 68 15.55 -20.94 -8.89
N ASP A 69 15.93 -19.73 -8.53
CA ASP A 69 15.30 -18.52 -9.05
C ASP A 69 16.29 -17.44 -9.51
N GLU A 70 15.79 -16.56 -10.35
CA GLU A 70 16.53 -15.42 -10.86
C GLU A 70 15.54 -14.28 -11.15
N PHE A 71 15.91 -13.06 -10.77
CA PHE A 71 15.20 -11.83 -11.09
C PHE A 71 15.98 -11.00 -12.10
N HIS A 72 15.28 -10.47 -13.11
CA HIS A 72 15.74 -9.44 -14.01
C HIS A 72 14.85 -8.21 -13.83
N TRP A 73 15.45 -7.14 -13.34
CA TRP A 73 14.72 -5.91 -13.03
C TRP A 73 14.49 -5.07 -14.28
N ASP A 74 13.62 -4.07 -14.16
CA ASP A 74 13.28 -3.17 -15.25
C ASP A 74 14.52 -2.59 -15.92
N ARG A 75 14.48 -2.46 -17.25
CA ARG A 75 15.65 -1.99 -18.03
C ARG A 75 15.74 -0.48 -18.14
N GLU A 76 14.64 0.23 -17.91
CA GLU A 76 14.52 1.66 -18.13
C GLU A 76 14.39 2.45 -16.83
N VAL A 77 13.71 1.88 -15.83
CA VAL A 77 13.45 2.56 -14.58
C VAL A 77 13.95 1.73 -13.38
N PRO A 78 14.36 2.39 -12.28
CA PRO A 78 14.75 1.70 -11.06
C PRO A 78 13.60 0.88 -10.50
N SER A 79 13.91 -0.28 -9.95
CA SER A 79 12.93 -1.16 -9.31
C SER A 79 13.14 -1.23 -7.81
N ARG A 80 12.06 -1.27 -7.06
CA ARG A 80 12.07 -1.39 -5.60
C ARG A 80 11.06 -2.45 -5.19
N HIS A 81 11.50 -3.35 -4.31
CA HIS A 81 10.62 -4.37 -3.75
C HIS A 81 10.88 -4.56 -2.26
N GLY A 82 9.85 -5.01 -1.55
CA GLY A 82 10.00 -5.54 -0.22
C GLY A 82 10.21 -7.05 -0.27
N TYR A 83 10.90 -7.58 0.70
CA TYR A 83 11.10 -9.03 0.85
C TYR A 83 11.21 -9.44 2.31
N VAL A 84 10.94 -10.70 2.58
CA VAL A 84 11.15 -11.36 3.87
C VAL A 84 11.37 -12.85 3.63
N HIS A 85 12.32 -13.44 4.35
CA HIS A 85 12.51 -14.90 4.37
C HIS A 85 11.99 -15.49 5.67
N PHE A 86 11.40 -16.69 5.58
CA PHE A 86 10.83 -17.35 6.75
C PHE A 86 10.73 -18.87 6.57
N ARG A 87 10.64 -19.58 7.69
CA ARG A 87 10.29 -21.00 7.75
C ARG A 87 8.88 -21.15 8.34
N PRO A 88 8.05 -22.02 7.78
CA PRO A 88 6.77 -22.35 8.39
C PRO A 88 6.96 -23.00 9.75
N GLY A 89 6.17 -22.56 10.74
CA GLY A 89 6.11 -23.22 12.04
C GLY A 89 5.27 -24.50 12.03
N PRO A 90 5.20 -25.20 13.16
CA PRO A 90 4.42 -26.44 13.31
C PRO A 90 2.96 -26.25 12.90
N GLY A 91 2.38 -27.26 12.24
CA GLY A 91 1.00 -27.25 11.78
C GLY A 91 0.75 -26.53 10.45
N SER A 92 1.77 -25.93 9.85
CA SER A 92 1.66 -25.30 8.54
C SER A 92 1.62 -26.32 7.42
N GLY A 93 0.77 -26.08 6.39
CA GLY A 93 0.67 -26.95 5.22
C GLY A 93 1.81 -26.75 4.21
N PRO A 94 2.12 -27.75 3.37
CA PRO A 94 3.19 -27.63 2.39
C PRO A 94 2.82 -26.68 1.23
N ALA A 95 3.74 -25.81 0.84
CA ALA A 95 3.73 -25.16 -0.47
C ALA A 95 4.89 -25.73 -1.29
N SER A 96 4.57 -26.22 -2.48
CA SER A 96 5.56 -26.87 -3.36
C SER A 96 5.83 -26.10 -4.65
N VAL A 97 5.08 -25.02 -4.91
CA VAL A 97 5.21 -24.23 -6.14
C VAL A 97 5.11 -22.74 -5.83
N PRO A 98 5.81 -21.89 -6.59
CA PRO A 98 5.68 -20.45 -6.46
C PRO A 98 4.27 -19.98 -6.76
N VAL A 99 3.76 -19.01 -5.98
CA VAL A 99 2.42 -18.45 -6.12
C VAL A 99 2.50 -16.95 -6.32
N LEU A 100 1.93 -16.47 -7.43
CA LEU A 100 1.85 -15.04 -7.74
C LEU A 100 0.45 -14.52 -7.41
N TYR A 101 0.38 -13.50 -6.57
CA TYR A 101 -0.82 -12.77 -6.18
C TYR A 101 -0.82 -11.40 -6.83
N ARG A 102 -1.69 -11.18 -7.83
CA ARG A 102 -1.77 -9.94 -8.60
C ARG A 102 -2.38 -8.79 -7.82
N GLY A 103 -1.68 -7.64 -7.74
CA GLY A 103 -2.20 -6.40 -7.21
C GLY A 103 -2.56 -6.41 -5.72
N GLN A 104 -2.29 -7.48 -4.99
CA GLN A 104 -2.74 -7.63 -3.59
C GLN A 104 -2.03 -6.70 -2.61
N ALA A 105 -0.84 -6.20 -2.93
CA ALA A 105 -0.15 -5.21 -2.10
C ALA A 105 -0.81 -3.83 -2.13
N HIS A 106 -1.71 -3.56 -3.08
CA HIS A 106 -2.50 -2.32 -3.11
C HIS A 106 -3.77 -2.39 -2.25
N GLY A 107 -4.14 -3.58 -1.78
CA GLY A 107 -5.32 -3.83 -0.95
C GLY A 107 -5.02 -3.79 0.55
N PRO A 108 -5.88 -4.43 1.37
CA PRO A 108 -5.70 -4.52 2.83
C PRO A 108 -4.36 -5.12 3.26
N VAL A 109 -3.80 -6.02 2.45
CA VAL A 109 -2.50 -6.66 2.70
C VAL A 109 -1.36 -5.65 2.66
N GLY A 110 -1.48 -4.57 1.89
CA GLY A 110 -0.44 -3.53 1.80
C GLY A 110 -0.07 -2.91 3.15
N GLY A 111 -1.07 -2.57 3.97
CA GLY A 111 -0.81 -2.04 5.31
C GLY A 111 -0.14 -3.04 6.25
N LEU A 112 -0.40 -4.34 6.07
CA LEU A 112 0.27 -5.40 6.82
C LEU A 112 1.74 -5.54 6.39
N LEU A 113 2.02 -5.41 5.09
CA LEU A 113 3.38 -5.42 4.54
C LEU A 113 4.19 -4.21 5.01
N GLU A 114 3.58 -3.03 5.07
CA GLU A 114 4.22 -1.82 5.63
C GLU A 114 4.54 -2.02 7.12
N PHE A 115 3.62 -2.60 7.88
CA PHE A 115 3.87 -2.91 9.29
C PHE A 115 4.96 -3.98 9.46
N LEU A 116 5.01 -4.96 8.58
CA LEU A 116 6.05 -5.98 8.55
C LEU A 116 7.44 -5.36 8.33
N LEU A 117 7.57 -4.43 7.38
CA LEU A 117 8.81 -3.67 7.14
C LEU A 117 9.21 -2.87 8.38
N TRP A 118 8.25 -2.15 8.99
CA TRP A 118 8.52 -1.39 10.20
C TRP A 118 9.03 -2.27 11.35
N LEU A 119 8.48 -3.48 11.54
CA LEU A 119 8.99 -4.42 12.53
C LEU A 119 10.45 -4.81 12.26
N GLY A 120 10.81 -5.04 10.97
CA GLY A 120 12.16 -5.38 10.55
C GLY A 120 13.16 -4.23 10.72
N GLU A 121 12.72 -2.98 10.55
CA GLU A 121 13.53 -1.79 10.75
C GLU A 121 13.69 -1.44 12.25
N ALA A 122 12.60 -1.45 13.00
CA ALA A 122 12.58 -1.04 14.41
C ALA A 122 13.30 -2.02 15.34
N ARG A 123 13.35 -3.30 14.99
CA ARG A 123 14.02 -4.40 15.71
C ARG A 123 13.85 -4.38 17.23
N ARG A 124 12.66 -3.99 17.71
CA ARG A 124 12.36 -3.98 19.15
C ARG A 124 12.32 -5.41 19.70
N PRO A 125 12.53 -5.63 21.01
CA PRO A 125 12.43 -6.96 21.60
C PRO A 125 11.13 -7.68 21.18
N GLY A 126 11.22 -8.97 20.79
CA GLY A 126 10.10 -9.76 20.28
C GLY A 126 9.64 -9.45 18.85
N TRP A 127 10.37 -8.65 18.09
CA TRP A 127 9.95 -8.28 16.72
C TRP A 127 9.86 -9.48 15.77
N ARG A 128 10.73 -10.49 15.93
CA ARG A 128 10.72 -11.69 15.07
C ARG A 128 9.45 -12.52 15.25
N GLU A 129 9.01 -12.72 16.49
CA GLU A 129 7.78 -13.43 16.82
C GLU A 129 6.57 -12.71 16.22
N ARG A 130 6.49 -11.39 16.44
CA ARG A 130 5.40 -10.57 15.87
C ARG A 130 5.42 -10.54 14.35
N ALA A 131 6.58 -10.51 13.72
CA ALA A 131 6.71 -10.58 12.27
C ALA A 131 6.27 -11.96 11.75
N GLY A 132 6.57 -13.04 12.47
CA GLY A 132 6.10 -14.39 12.16
C GLY A 132 4.58 -14.54 12.27
N GLU A 133 3.96 -13.99 13.32
CA GLU A 133 2.51 -13.92 13.48
C GLU A 133 1.86 -13.12 12.35
N LEU A 134 2.44 -11.97 12.01
CA LEU A 134 1.95 -11.13 10.93
C LEU A 134 2.05 -11.80 9.56
N LEU A 135 3.13 -12.57 9.30
CA LEU A 135 3.27 -13.38 8.09
C LEU A 135 2.17 -14.44 7.98
N ALA A 136 1.79 -15.07 9.09
CA ALA A 136 0.67 -16.00 9.10
C ALA A 136 -0.64 -15.30 8.71
N VAL A 137 -0.92 -14.11 9.24
CA VAL A 137 -2.10 -13.32 8.88
C VAL A 137 -2.06 -12.92 7.40
N ILE A 138 -0.91 -12.42 6.91
CA ILE A 138 -0.73 -12.03 5.50
C ILE A 138 -0.99 -13.24 4.58
N THR A 139 -0.38 -14.38 4.85
CA THR A 139 -0.54 -15.58 4.02
C THR A 139 -1.96 -16.12 4.06
N GLN A 140 -2.63 -16.11 5.21
CA GLN A 140 -4.04 -16.45 5.30
C GLN A 140 -4.92 -15.50 4.49
N ALA A 141 -4.70 -14.18 4.58
CA ALA A 141 -5.44 -13.20 3.79
C ALA A 141 -5.24 -13.42 2.27
N LEU A 142 -4.02 -13.75 1.84
CA LEU A 142 -3.71 -14.05 0.45
C LEU A 142 -4.37 -15.37 -0.02
N THR A 143 -4.48 -16.36 0.84
CA THR A 143 -5.00 -17.69 0.50
C THR A 143 -6.52 -17.77 0.60
N ALA A 144 -7.12 -17.04 1.52
CA ALA A 144 -8.58 -16.92 1.61
C ALA A 144 -9.17 -16.18 0.38
N GLY A 145 -8.30 -15.57 -0.42
CA GLY A 145 -8.70 -14.68 -1.50
C GLY A 145 -9.11 -13.31 -0.97
N PRO A 146 -9.42 -12.36 -1.84
CA PRO A 146 -10.06 -11.13 -1.41
C PRO A 146 -11.29 -11.53 -0.62
N LEU A 147 -11.47 -10.90 0.56
CA LEU A 147 -12.76 -10.99 1.26
C LEU A 147 -13.83 -10.82 0.18
N PRO A 148 -14.86 -11.69 0.13
CA PRO A 148 -15.87 -11.55 -0.88
C PRO A 148 -16.31 -10.10 -0.89
N ASP A 149 -16.08 -9.45 -2.03
CA ASP A 149 -16.57 -8.10 -2.24
C ASP A 149 -18.06 -8.16 -1.91
N PRO A 150 -18.56 -7.35 -0.99
CA PRO A 150 -20.00 -7.36 -0.73
C PRO A 150 -20.66 -7.19 -2.09
N GLU A 151 -21.46 -8.13 -2.53
CA GLU A 151 -22.04 -8.48 -3.83
C GLU A 151 -22.33 -7.36 -4.85
N THR A 152 -21.68 -6.23 -4.71
CA THR A 152 -21.82 -5.08 -5.62
C THR A 152 -20.45 -4.74 -6.19
N PRO A 153 -20.19 -5.05 -7.46
CA PRO A 153 -18.96 -4.62 -8.12
C PRO A 153 -18.83 -3.09 -7.97
N GLU A 154 -17.62 -2.63 -7.62
CA GLU A 154 -17.36 -1.19 -7.53
C GLU A 154 -17.78 -0.53 -8.86
N PRO A 155 -18.63 0.51 -8.83
CA PRO A 155 -19.08 1.14 -10.06
C PRO A 155 -17.88 1.58 -10.90
N ALA A 156 -17.83 1.20 -12.17
CA ALA A 156 -16.75 1.56 -13.10
C ALA A 156 -16.44 3.07 -13.10
N ALA A 157 -17.48 3.90 -12.91
CA ALA A 157 -17.34 5.34 -12.76
C ALA A 157 -16.52 5.74 -11.53
N LEU A 158 -16.59 4.98 -10.43
CA LEU A 158 -15.81 5.25 -9.23
C LEU A 158 -14.34 4.89 -9.46
N THR A 159 -14.08 3.71 -10.01
CA THR A 159 -12.72 3.28 -10.39
C THR A 159 -12.06 4.29 -11.33
N ALA A 160 -12.76 4.70 -12.41
CA ALA A 160 -12.25 5.69 -13.35
C ALA A 160 -11.94 7.05 -12.70
N ALA A 161 -12.81 7.53 -11.81
CA ALA A 161 -12.59 8.77 -11.07
C ALA A 161 -11.37 8.68 -10.13
N LEU A 162 -11.22 7.57 -9.41
CA LEU A 162 -10.06 7.34 -8.52
C LEU A 162 -8.75 7.22 -9.32
N ASP A 163 -8.75 6.54 -10.45
CA ASP A 163 -7.58 6.44 -11.34
C ASP A 163 -7.20 7.79 -11.94
N TYR A 164 -8.19 8.63 -12.26
CA TYR A 164 -7.93 10.00 -12.67
C TYR A 164 -7.25 10.79 -11.55
N ILE A 165 -7.75 10.73 -10.31
CA ILE A 165 -7.15 11.40 -9.15
C ILE A 165 -5.70 10.94 -8.97
N ARG A 166 -5.43 9.62 -9.01
CA ARG A 166 -4.07 9.06 -8.90
C ARG A 166 -3.13 9.63 -9.95
N ARG A 167 -3.55 9.64 -11.22
CA ARG A 167 -2.74 10.20 -12.31
C ARG A 167 -2.45 11.68 -12.11
N GLN A 168 -3.46 12.48 -11.70
CA GLN A 168 -3.27 13.90 -11.47
C GLN A 168 -2.34 14.19 -10.28
N TRP A 169 -2.35 13.33 -9.27
CA TRP A 169 -1.54 13.49 -8.05
C TRP A 169 -0.21 12.74 -8.08
N ALA A 170 0.16 12.12 -9.18
CA ALA A 170 1.42 11.39 -9.31
C ALA A 170 2.66 12.27 -9.08
N THR A 171 2.61 13.55 -9.48
CA THR A 171 3.70 14.52 -9.32
C THR A 171 3.44 15.51 -8.19
N ALA A 172 2.26 16.10 -8.13
CA ALA A 172 1.90 17.08 -7.11
C ALA A 172 0.38 17.07 -6.87
N MET A 173 -0.02 17.24 -5.61
CA MET A 173 -1.44 17.40 -5.29
C MET A 173 -1.94 18.77 -5.73
N ARG A 174 -3.02 18.78 -6.52
CA ARG A 174 -3.76 19.98 -6.89
C ARG A 174 -5.25 19.84 -6.51
N PRO A 175 -5.99 20.93 -6.37
CA PRO A 175 -7.42 20.87 -6.29
C PRO A 175 -8.00 20.19 -7.53
N LEU A 176 -8.97 19.33 -7.34
CA LEU A 176 -9.73 18.65 -8.39
C LEU A 176 -11.22 18.98 -8.20
N THR A 177 -11.90 19.25 -9.28
CA THR A 177 -13.33 19.57 -9.26
C THR A 177 -14.17 18.33 -9.51
N LEU A 178 -15.40 18.32 -8.98
CA LEU A 178 -16.35 17.26 -9.26
C LEU A 178 -16.60 17.10 -10.78
N ARG A 179 -16.55 18.20 -11.52
CA ARG A 179 -16.75 18.22 -12.98
C ARG A 179 -15.63 17.45 -13.69
N GLU A 180 -14.36 17.74 -13.36
CA GLU A 180 -13.21 17.00 -13.92
C GLU A 180 -13.31 15.49 -13.66
N LEU A 181 -13.72 15.11 -12.44
CA LEU A 181 -13.88 13.70 -12.09
C LEU A 181 -15.01 13.02 -12.85
N ALA A 182 -16.12 13.71 -13.02
CA ALA A 182 -17.29 13.20 -13.75
C ALA A 182 -17.01 13.05 -15.25
N GLU A 183 -16.30 14.03 -15.83
CA GLU A 183 -15.82 13.97 -17.22
C GLU A 183 -14.86 12.79 -17.43
N ALA A 184 -13.88 12.62 -16.54
CA ALA A 184 -12.93 11.51 -16.60
C ALA A 184 -13.59 10.13 -16.43
N ALA A 185 -14.68 10.07 -15.71
CA ALA A 185 -15.47 8.85 -15.49
C ALA A 185 -16.60 8.66 -16.53
N CYS A 186 -16.74 9.57 -17.49
CA CYS A 186 -17.81 9.57 -18.52
C CYS A 186 -19.23 9.50 -17.93
N VAL A 187 -19.47 10.19 -16.82
CA VAL A 187 -20.77 10.23 -16.13
C VAL A 187 -21.19 11.64 -15.74
N SER A 188 -22.45 11.81 -15.33
CA SER A 188 -22.91 13.10 -14.79
C SER A 188 -22.32 13.34 -13.39
N PRO A 189 -22.07 14.64 -13.01
CA PRO A 189 -21.63 15.00 -11.66
C PRO A 189 -22.57 14.50 -10.56
N SER A 190 -23.87 14.52 -10.80
CA SER A 190 -24.89 14.04 -9.86
C SER A 190 -24.81 12.54 -9.62
N TYR A 191 -24.58 11.76 -10.68
CA TYR A 191 -24.39 10.31 -10.58
C TYR A 191 -23.11 9.99 -9.79
N LEU A 192 -21.99 10.62 -10.13
CA LEU A 192 -20.74 10.41 -9.42
C LEU A 192 -20.84 10.77 -7.93
N SER A 193 -21.54 11.87 -7.60
CA SER A 193 -21.79 12.25 -6.20
C SER A 193 -22.60 11.21 -5.43
N ARG A 194 -23.60 10.58 -6.06
CA ARG A 194 -24.36 9.49 -5.41
C ARG A 194 -23.49 8.26 -5.18
N VAL A 195 -22.69 7.89 -6.17
CA VAL A 195 -21.77 6.76 -6.06
C VAL A 195 -20.76 6.96 -4.90
N PHE A 196 -20.14 8.14 -4.82
CA PHE A 196 -19.24 8.48 -3.72
C PHE A 196 -19.93 8.45 -2.35
N ARG A 197 -21.15 9.01 -2.24
CA ARG A 197 -21.89 8.97 -0.96
C ARG A 197 -22.24 7.55 -0.55
N ARG A 198 -22.65 6.70 -1.50
CA ARG A 198 -22.94 5.28 -1.22
C ARG A 198 -21.72 4.53 -0.74
N GLN A 199 -20.57 4.75 -1.38
CA GLN A 199 -19.34 4.00 -1.11
C GLN A 199 -18.57 4.54 0.10
N TYR A 200 -18.51 5.86 0.28
CA TYR A 200 -17.65 6.53 1.26
C TYR A 200 -18.40 7.37 2.29
N GLY A 201 -19.71 7.38 2.25
CA GLY A 201 -20.55 8.20 3.16
C GLY A 201 -20.46 9.71 2.93
N CYS A 202 -19.68 10.17 1.92
CA CYS A 202 -19.51 11.59 1.62
C CYS A 202 -19.34 11.82 0.12
N GLY A 203 -19.54 13.09 -0.31
CA GLY A 203 -19.34 13.45 -1.73
C GLY A 203 -17.86 13.52 -2.11
N PRO A 204 -17.54 13.57 -3.44
CA PRO A 204 -16.18 13.56 -3.97
C PRO A 204 -15.28 14.65 -3.39
N ASN A 205 -15.77 15.91 -3.32
CA ASN A 205 -14.98 17.03 -2.79
C ASN A 205 -14.56 16.79 -1.32
N ALA A 206 -15.49 16.30 -0.50
CA ALA A 206 -15.18 15.98 0.90
C ALA A 206 -14.22 14.79 1.03
N ALA A 207 -14.36 13.78 0.17
CA ALA A 207 -13.43 12.65 0.13
C ALA A 207 -12.01 13.09 -0.25
N ILE A 208 -11.88 13.89 -1.31
CA ILE A 208 -10.61 14.46 -1.77
C ILE A 208 -9.96 15.33 -0.69
N GLU A 209 -10.71 16.22 -0.05
CA GLU A 209 -10.19 17.07 1.01
C GLU A 209 -9.67 16.25 2.20
N ARG A 210 -10.41 15.23 2.60
CA ARG A 210 -9.97 14.31 3.67
C ARG A 210 -8.65 13.64 3.34
N VAL A 211 -8.49 13.14 2.11
CA VAL A 211 -7.23 12.53 1.66
C VAL A 211 -6.06 13.51 1.72
N ARG A 212 -6.28 14.75 1.27
CA ARG A 212 -5.26 15.82 1.33
C ARG A 212 -4.87 16.15 2.78
N LEU A 213 -5.83 16.22 3.70
CA LEU A 213 -5.58 16.46 5.12
C LEU A 213 -4.86 15.28 5.78
N GLU A 214 -5.18 14.05 5.39
CA GLU A 214 -4.47 12.87 5.89
C GLU A 214 -3.02 12.81 5.41
N ARG A 215 -2.76 13.14 4.14
CA ARG A 215 -1.39 13.31 3.64
C ARG A 215 -0.64 14.42 4.40
N ALA A 216 -1.29 15.53 4.66
CA ALA A 216 -0.70 16.61 5.46
C ALA A 216 -0.34 16.14 6.88
N ARG A 217 -1.19 15.33 7.50
CA ARG A 217 -0.93 14.73 8.81
C ARG A 217 0.33 13.88 8.80
N MET A 218 0.50 13.03 7.77
CA MET A 218 1.70 12.20 7.62
C MET A 218 2.96 13.05 7.40
N MET A 219 2.87 14.10 6.58
CA MET A 219 4.01 15.01 6.34
C MET A 219 4.39 15.78 7.59
N LEU A 220 3.43 16.26 8.37
CA LEU A 220 3.68 16.94 9.65
C LEU A 220 4.42 16.04 10.66
N ALA A 221 4.10 14.74 10.66
CA ALA A 221 4.72 13.77 11.56
C ALA A 221 6.10 13.29 11.13
N ARG A 222 6.44 13.42 9.82
CA ARG A 222 7.62 12.76 9.22
C ARG A 222 8.55 13.69 8.46
N SER A 223 8.30 15.00 8.47
CA SER A 223 9.16 15.97 7.77
C SER A 223 9.34 17.26 8.55
N ASN A 224 10.43 17.98 8.25
CA ASN A 224 10.72 19.30 8.80
C ASN A 224 10.15 20.46 7.94
N LEU A 225 9.25 20.15 6.99
CA LEU A 225 8.62 21.17 6.15
C LEU A 225 7.81 22.14 7.02
N THR A 226 7.81 23.43 6.70
CA THR A 226 6.95 24.40 7.38
C THR A 226 5.47 24.08 7.17
N ILE A 227 4.59 24.60 8.02
CA ILE A 227 3.14 24.42 7.87
C ILE A 227 2.66 24.88 6.49
N SER A 228 3.20 26.02 6.00
CA SER A 228 2.88 26.54 4.65
C SER A 228 3.37 25.62 3.53
N GLN A 229 4.56 25.04 3.66
CA GLN A 229 5.07 24.07 2.69
C GLN A 229 4.23 22.79 2.67
N VAL A 230 3.82 22.28 3.83
CA VAL A 230 2.91 21.12 3.92
C VAL A 230 1.56 21.45 3.30
N ALA A 231 0.98 22.61 3.58
CA ALA A 231 -0.27 23.07 2.97
C ALA A 231 -0.16 23.08 1.44
N SER A 232 0.88 23.72 0.91
CA SER A 232 1.14 23.80 -0.54
C SER A 232 1.33 22.41 -1.16
N ALA A 233 2.15 21.53 -0.55
CA ALA A 233 2.41 20.16 -1.02
C ALA A 233 1.13 19.29 -1.03
N CYS A 234 0.16 19.61 -0.17
CA CYS A 234 -1.16 18.98 -0.14
C CYS A 234 -2.21 19.72 -0.98
N GLY A 235 -1.79 20.69 -1.81
CA GLY A 235 -2.67 21.41 -2.74
C GLY A 235 -3.55 22.48 -2.10
N PHE A 236 -3.24 22.96 -0.89
CA PHE A 236 -3.93 24.09 -0.27
C PHE A 236 -3.22 25.39 -0.65
N ALA A 237 -3.92 26.30 -1.33
CA ALA A 237 -3.36 27.59 -1.72
C ALA A 237 -3.23 28.57 -0.53
N ASP A 238 -4.10 28.43 0.46
CA ASP A 238 -4.11 29.28 1.65
C ASP A 238 -3.77 28.47 2.91
N PRO A 239 -2.60 28.75 3.56
CA PRO A 239 -2.18 28.07 4.78
C PRO A 239 -3.12 28.32 5.99
N LEU A 240 -3.83 29.44 6.05
CA LEU A 240 -4.78 29.71 7.12
C LEU A 240 -6.05 28.90 6.93
N TYR A 241 -6.53 28.79 5.69
CA TYR A 241 -7.62 27.89 5.36
C TYR A 241 -7.26 26.44 5.65
N PHE A 242 -6.05 26.00 5.24
CA PHE A 242 -5.52 24.68 5.59
C PHE A 242 -5.55 24.42 7.08
N SER A 243 -5.02 25.35 7.89
CA SER A 243 -4.94 25.18 9.35
C SER A 243 -6.32 25.05 10.00
N ARG A 244 -7.31 25.81 9.54
CA ARG A 244 -8.70 25.69 9.99
C ARG A 244 -9.30 24.33 9.62
N ARG A 245 -9.10 23.88 8.37
CA ARG A 245 -9.61 22.59 7.88
C ARG A 245 -8.95 21.41 8.59
N PHE A 246 -7.63 21.51 8.79
CA PHE A 246 -6.87 20.49 9.52
C PHE A 246 -7.35 20.36 10.97
N ARG A 247 -7.53 21.49 11.68
CA ARG A 247 -8.08 21.48 13.04
C ARG A 247 -9.49 20.90 13.09
N ALA A 248 -10.34 21.25 12.14
CA ALA A 248 -11.69 20.69 12.07
C ALA A 248 -11.69 19.17 11.84
N ALA A 249 -10.72 18.64 11.07
CA ALA A 249 -10.61 17.22 10.77
C ALA A 249 -9.92 16.40 11.87
N HIS A 250 -8.92 16.99 12.56
CA HIS A 250 -8.06 16.28 13.51
C HIS A 250 -8.16 16.77 14.96
N GLY A 251 -9.02 17.76 15.23
CA GLY A 251 -9.27 18.29 16.58
C GLY A 251 -8.24 19.30 17.07
N ILE A 252 -7.03 19.33 16.50
CA ILE A 252 -5.93 20.20 16.93
C ILE A 252 -5.27 20.92 15.75
N ALA A 253 -4.59 22.02 16.01
CA ALA A 253 -3.89 22.78 14.98
C ALA A 253 -2.69 22.01 14.42
N PRO A 254 -2.27 22.24 13.14
CA PRO A 254 -1.12 21.57 12.54
C PRO A 254 0.19 21.73 13.30
N SER A 255 0.45 22.91 13.90
CA SER A 255 1.62 23.17 14.73
C SER A 255 1.62 22.30 15.99
N VAL A 256 0.49 22.30 16.71
CA VAL A 256 0.33 21.48 17.92
C VAL A 256 0.44 19.98 17.59
N TYR A 257 -0.07 19.56 16.44
CA TYR A 257 0.06 18.17 15.97
C TYR A 257 1.52 17.78 15.77
N ARG A 258 2.33 18.66 15.18
CA ARG A 258 3.77 18.47 14.99
C ARG A 258 4.52 18.35 16.31
N ASP A 259 4.28 19.28 17.25
CA ASP A 259 5.01 19.38 18.50
C ASP A 259 4.71 18.24 19.48
N ASN A 260 3.48 17.72 19.45
CA ASN A 260 3.04 16.64 20.34
C ASN A 260 3.44 15.23 19.87
N GLY A 261 4.02 15.08 18.67
CA GLY A 261 4.35 13.78 18.11
C GLY A 261 3.12 12.87 17.87
N VAL A 262 3.37 11.60 17.59
CA VAL A 262 2.37 10.60 17.15
C VAL A 262 1.36 10.19 18.26
N ALA A 263 1.40 10.77 19.44
CA ALA A 263 0.59 10.37 20.61
C ALA A 263 -0.83 10.94 20.64
N VAL A 264 -1.31 11.59 19.58
CA VAL A 264 -2.66 12.16 19.57
C VAL A 264 -3.69 11.19 19.02
N VAL A 265 -4.68 10.94 19.85
CA VAL A 265 -5.91 10.18 19.64
C VAL A 265 -6.42 10.31 18.20
N ARG A 266 -6.59 9.17 17.54
CA ARG A 266 -7.31 9.08 16.26
C ARG A 266 -8.76 9.47 16.49
N PRO A 267 -9.29 10.51 15.85
CA PRO A 267 -10.73 10.54 15.66
C PRO A 267 -11.08 9.41 14.69
N ASP A 268 -11.90 8.47 15.11
CA ASP A 268 -12.50 7.48 14.23
C ASP A 268 -13.40 8.21 13.23
N LEU A 269 -12.84 8.50 12.06
CA LEU A 269 -13.61 9.06 10.95
C LEU A 269 -14.11 7.90 10.10
N PRO A 270 -15.42 7.57 10.14
CA PRO A 270 -15.98 6.49 9.33
C PRO A 270 -15.71 6.75 7.84
N GLY A 271 -15.24 5.74 7.12
CA GLY A 271 -15.04 5.75 5.67
C GLY A 271 -13.70 6.31 5.17
N LEU A 272 -12.87 6.92 6.03
CA LEU A 272 -11.58 7.49 5.64
C LEU A 272 -10.50 6.46 5.26
N PRO A 273 -10.40 5.29 5.92
CA PRO A 273 -9.33 4.35 5.63
C PRO A 273 -9.35 3.83 4.20
N SER A 274 -10.52 3.68 3.58
CA SER A 274 -10.63 3.07 2.26
C SER A 274 -10.30 4.03 1.10
N VAL A 275 -10.67 5.30 1.19
CA VAL A 275 -10.35 6.30 0.14
C VAL A 275 -8.90 6.75 0.24
N ALA A 276 -8.42 7.06 1.44
CA ALA A 276 -7.06 7.53 1.65
C ALA A 276 -6.03 6.48 1.22
N ARG A 277 -6.25 5.20 1.54
CA ARG A 277 -5.37 4.09 1.11
C ARG A 277 -5.30 3.93 -0.40
N ARG A 278 -6.36 4.30 -1.13
CA ARG A 278 -6.41 4.20 -2.59
C ARG A 278 -5.79 5.38 -3.31
N LEU A 279 -5.68 6.55 -2.67
CA LEU A 279 -5.28 7.80 -3.31
C LEU A 279 -3.95 8.37 -2.80
N ILE A 280 -3.43 7.89 -1.68
CA ILE A 280 -2.11 8.31 -1.17
C ILE A 280 -1.09 7.28 -1.68
N PRO A 281 -0.15 7.71 -2.54
CA PRO A 281 0.93 6.86 -3.01
C PRO A 281 1.91 6.48 -1.90
#